data_fbd2ff807eb2fbcdbc96fbfade048695
#
_entry.id   fbd2ff807eb2fbcdbc96fbfade048695
#
_cell.length_a   1.000
_cell.length_b   1.000
_cell.length_c   1.000
_cell.angle_alpha   90.00
_cell.angle_beta   90.00
_cell.angle_gamma   90.00
#
_symmetry.space_group_name_H-M   'P 1'
#
loop_
_entity.id
_entity.type
_entity.pdbx_description
1 polymer ?
#
loop_
_entity_poly.entity_id
_entity_poly.type
_entity_poly.pdbx_seq_one_letter_code
_entity_poly.pdbx_strand_id
1 'polypeptide(L)'
;MKPRVTVSIFLLIASILTGIPSSLSQDLLPELVRRIKPSAVAIETFDSRGEKLSRGSGFFIESDRIVTNRHVLDGAYRAEIHSSTGAVFPVKGVMAVDAEGDIAVLKIDSPAPFIRPLPLDKTWPQEGDSVVVIGNPLGLEGSVTNGIVSAVRDIPTFGRIIQITAPISSGSSGSPVVNMQGQVIGIATLQITGGQSVNFAIPSERITQLQLATPMSLLDLVAESGKNKRPKAVQYFRDGLSFLSKDDCEKALVAFEKAVESDNAYAEAWAQAGFCNEKLGKHSEAL
;
A
#
# COMPACT_ATOMS: atom_id res chain seq x y z
N MET A 1 50.27 74.67 26.05
CA MET A 1 49.37 73.60 26.45
C MET A 1 48.34 73.48 25.31
N LYS A 2 48.34 72.38 24.56
CA LYS A 2 47.37 72.08 23.47
C LYS A 2 46.49 70.95 23.96
N PRO A 3 45.18 71.03 23.80
CA PRO A 3 44.30 69.90 24.22
C PRO A 3 44.32 68.82 23.10
N ARG A 4 44.44 67.57 23.56
CA ARG A 4 44.30 66.37 22.75
C ARG A 4 42.82 66.07 22.60
N VAL A 5 42.33 66.11 21.34
CA VAL A 5 40.99 65.63 21.02
C VAL A 5 41.07 64.15 20.75
N THR A 6 40.39 63.36 21.61
CA THR A 6 40.21 61.93 21.43
C THR A 6 38.96 61.68 20.59
N VAL A 7 39.17 61.19 19.38
CA VAL A 7 38.06 60.77 18.50
C VAL A 7 37.71 59.30 18.80
N SER A 8 36.58 59.08 19.43
CA SER A 8 35.99 57.74 19.63
C SER A 8 35.28 57.32 18.37
N ILE A 9 35.83 56.32 17.66
CA ILE A 9 35.18 55.66 16.54
C ILE A 9 34.21 54.62 17.08
N PHE A 10 32.92 54.87 17.04
CA PHE A 10 31.86 53.89 17.26
C PHE A 10 31.73 53.02 16.00
N LEU A 11 32.22 51.80 16.05
CA LEU A 11 31.97 50.79 15.05
C LEU A 11 30.52 50.27 15.18
N LEU A 12 29.67 50.70 14.29
CA LEU A 12 28.30 50.23 14.13
C LEU A 12 28.37 48.88 13.39
N ILE A 13 28.34 47.75 14.11
CA ILE A 13 28.16 46.43 13.52
C ILE A 13 26.67 46.28 13.17
N ALA A 14 26.34 46.57 11.94
CA ALA A 14 25.02 46.24 11.39
C ALA A 14 24.93 44.73 11.20
N SER A 15 24.30 44.04 12.12
CA SER A 15 23.92 42.64 11.97
C SER A 15 22.87 42.51 10.85
N ILE A 16 23.31 42.16 9.67
CA ILE A 16 22.40 41.74 8.59
C ILE A 16 21.91 40.34 8.99
N LEU A 17 20.80 40.28 9.72
CA LEU A 17 19.98 39.05 9.80
C LEU A 17 19.33 38.87 8.42
N THR A 18 20.00 38.14 7.55
CA THR A 18 19.35 37.56 6.38
C THR A 18 18.34 36.53 6.87
N GLY A 19 17.10 36.94 6.96
CA GLY A 19 15.99 36.05 7.22
C GLY A 19 15.99 34.94 6.14
N ILE A 20 16.33 33.72 6.54
CA ILE A 20 16.10 32.53 5.71
C ILE A 20 14.59 32.47 5.53
N PRO A 21 14.08 32.54 4.30
CA PRO A 21 12.64 32.46 4.08
C PRO A 21 12.16 31.09 4.56
N SER A 22 11.35 31.07 5.59
CA SER A 22 10.70 29.86 6.16
C SER A 22 9.69 29.20 5.18
N SER A 23 9.59 29.71 3.95
CA SER A 23 8.63 29.24 2.96
C SER A 23 9.06 28.02 2.16
N LEU A 24 10.33 27.60 2.23
CA LEU A 24 10.84 26.45 1.44
C LEU A 24 10.31 25.09 1.92
N SER A 25 9.81 25.01 3.15
CA SER A 25 9.35 23.71 3.71
C SER A 25 7.87 23.40 3.47
N GLN A 26 7.04 24.42 3.20
CA GLN A 26 5.58 24.23 3.03
C GLN A 26 5.16 23.76 1.63
N ASP A 27 6.00 23.92 0.61
CA ASP A 27 5.64 23.61 -0.77
C ASP A 27 6.03 22.20 -1.23
N LEU A 28 6.82 21.48 -0.43
CA LEU A 28 7.35 20.17 -0.85
C LEU A 28 6.27 19.08 -1.02
N LEU A 29 5.32 19.00 -0.09
CA LEU A 29 4.27 17.97 -0.14
C LEU A 29 3.28 18.20 -1.28
N PRO A 30 2.70 19.40 -1.50
CA PRO A 30 1.84 19.66 -2.65
C PRO A 30 2.53 19.45 -3.99
N GLU A 31 3.81 19.79 -4.11
CA GLU A 31 4.58 19.56 -5.32
C GLU A 31 4.84 18.06 -5.57
N LEU A 32 5.24 17.34 -4.52
CA LEU A 32 5.36 15.89 -4.57
C LEU A 32 4.06 15.25 -5.05
N VAL A 33 2.93 15.59 -4.43
CA VAL A 33 1.60 15.06 -4.79
C VAL A 33 1.27 15.35 -6.25
N ARG A 34 1.46 16.58 -6.75
CA ARG A 34 1.23 16.91 -8.17
C ARG A 34 2.06 16.07 -9.11
N ARG A 35 3.30 15.74 -8.72
CA ARG A 35 4.23 14.93 -9.51
C ARG A 35 3.83 13.46 -9.57
N ILE A 36 3.41 12.85 -8.45
CA ILE A 36 3.19 11.41 -8.34
C ILE A 36 1.74 10.99 -8.57
N LYS A 37 0.77 11.88 -8.31
CA LYS A 37 -0.68 11.59 -8.44
C LYS A 37 -1.08 11.04 -9.81
N PRO A 38 -0.55 11.52 -10.96
CA PRO A 38 -0.90 10.98 -12.26
C PRO A 38 -0.53 9.50 -12.46
N SER A 39 0.42 9.00 -11.65
CA SER A 39 0.89 7.61 -11.74
C SER A 39 0.10 6.64 -10.85
N ALA A 40 -0.70 7.16 -9.91
CA ALA A 40 -1.63 6.37 -9.12
C ALA A 40 -2.95 6.20 -9.87
N VAL A 41 -3.51 5.00 -9.82
CA VAL A 41 -4.71 4.63 -10.58
C VAL A 41 -5.72 3.91 -9.70
N ALA A 42 -7.00 3.96 -10.12
CA ALA A 42 -8.00 3.06 -9.61
C ALA A 42 -8.05 1.79 -10.48
N ILE A 43 -8.38 0.68 -9.86
CA ILE A 43 -8.58 -0.60 -10.53
C ILE A 43 -10.00 -1.05 -10.24
N GLU A 44 -10.78 -1.25 -11.28
CA GLU A 44 -12.11 -1.85 -11.19
C GLU A 44 -12.07 -3.25 -11.80
N THR A 45 -12.64 -4.21 -11.09
CA THR A 45 -12.72 -5.59 -11.54
C THR A 45 -14.17 -6.01 -11.75
N PHE A 46 -14.39 -6.95 -12.66
CA PHE A 46 -15.71 -7.39 -13.08
C PHE A 46 -15.78 -8.91 -13.11
N ASP A 47 -16.92 -9.45 -12.74
CA ASP A 47 -17.22 -10.87 -12.80
C ASP A 47 -17.51 -11.36 -14.24
N SER A 48 -17.84 -12.65 -14.40
CA SER A 48 -18.16 -13.27 -15.68
C SER A 48 -19.44 -12.74 -16.35
N ARG A 49 -20.29 -12.04 -15.59
CA ARG A 49 -21.51 -11.40 -16.11
C ARG A 49 -21.28 -9.93 -16.47
N GLY A 50 -20.08 -9.42 -16.22
CA GLY A 50 -19.72 -8.02 -16.43
C GLY A 50 -20.17 -7.08 -15.30
N GLU A 51 -20.60 -7.62 -14.17
CA GLU A 51 -20.94 -6.83 -12.98
C GLU A 51 -19.68 -6.47 -12.20
N LYS A 52 -19.69 -5.30 -11.56
CA LYS A 52 -18.55 -4.86 -10.73
C LYS A 52 -18.36 -5.80 -9.55
N LEU A 53 -17.14 -6.33 -9.42
CA LEU A 53 -16.77 -7.30 -8.39
C LEU A 53 -16.01 -6.64 -7.25
N SER A 54 -14.97 -5.88 -7.57
CA SER A 54 -14.09 -5.24 -6.58
C SER A 54 -13.53 -3.93 -7.11
N ARG A 55 -13.02 -3.11 -6.19
CA ARG A 55 -12.30 -1.89 -6.50
C ARG A 55 -11.07 -1.78 -5.60
N GLY A 56 -9.96 -1.39 -6.18
CA GLY A 56 -8.70 -1.15 -5.49
C GLY A 56 -7.92 -0.01 -6.13
N SER A 57 -6.68 0.07 -5.76
CA SER A 57 -5.71 1.03 -6.27
C SER A 57 -4.53 0.33 -6.92
N GLY A 58 -3.75 1.06 -7.68
CA GLY A 58 -2.50 0.62 -8.26
C GLY A 58 -1.64 1.81 -8.64
N PHE A 59 -0.49 1.54 -9.19
CA PHE A 59 0.40 2.56 -9.70
C PHE A 59 1.28 2.05 -10.85
N PHE A 60 1.64 2.94 -11.74
CA PHE A 60 2.53 2.63 -12.85
C PHE A 60 3.97 2.52 -12.38
N ILE A 61 4.62 1.41 -12.72
CA ILE A 61 6.07 1.18 -12.60
C ILE A 61 6.78 1.29 -13.96
N GLU A 62 6.04 1.14 -15.04
CA GLU A 62 6.41 1.43 -16.43
C GLU A 62 5.19 2.00 -17.16
N SER A 63 5.38 2.49 -18.37
CA SER A 63 4.30 3.12 -19.13
C SER A 63 3.09 2.21 -19.42
N ASP A 64 3.28 0.89 -19.32
CA ASP A 64 2.28 -0.13 -19.63
C ASP A 64 2.18 -1.22 -18.55
N ARG A 65 2.84 -1.01 -17.38
CA ARG A 65 2.85 -1.95 -16.25
C ARG A 65 2.39 -1.29 -14.97
N ILE A 66 1.45 -1.93 -14.32
CA ILE A 66 0.82 -1.45 -13.09
C ILE A 66 1.00 -2.48 -11.99
N VAL A 67 1.39 -2.01 -10.81
CA VAL A 67 1.44 -2.83 -9.59
C VAL A 67 0.16 -2.59 -8.79
N THR A 68 -0.37 -3.67 -8.21
CA THR A 68 -1.51 -3.66 -7.29
C THR A 68 -1.39 -4.82 -6.30
N ASN A 69 -2.32 -4.91 -5.35
CA ASN A 69 -2.47 -6.12 -4.56
C ASN A 69 -3.14 -7.23 -5.38
N ARG A 70 -2.70 -8.46 -5.18
CA ARG A 70 -3.25 -9.64 -5.84
C ARG A 70 -4.75 -9.83 -5.52
N HIS A 71 -5.14 -9.64 -4.24
CA HIS A 71 -6.52 -9.83 -3.80
C HIS A 71 -7.53 -8.89 -4.50
N VAL A 72 -7.08 -7.75 -5.05
CA VAL A 72 -7.93 -6.86 -5.86
C VAL A 72 -8.46 -7.57 -7.10
N LEU A 73 -7.74 -8.59 -7.58
CA LEU A 73 -8.05 -9.37 -8.77
C LEU A 73 -8.78 -10.68 -8.46
N ASP A 74 -9.07 -10.98 -7.20
CA ASP A 74 -9.67 -12.26 -6.83
C ASP A 74 -11.07 -12.43 -7.45
N GLY A 75 -11.24 -13.51 -8.22
CA GLY A 75 -12.47 -13.80 -8.95
C GLY A 75 -12.71 -12.94 -10.19
N ALA A 76 -11.78 -12.05 -10.53
CA ALA A 76 -11.97 -11.13 -11.65
C ALA A 76 -11.88 -11.85 -13.01
N TYR A 77 -12.88 -11.61 -13.84
CA TYR A 77 -12.92 -12.02 -15.24
C TYR A 77 -12.30 -10.96 -16.15
N ARG A 78 -12.46 -9.70 -15.78
CA ARG A 78 -11.97 -8.52 -16.48
C ARG A 78 -11.58 -7.45 -15.47
N ALA A 79 -10.58 -6.64 -15.82
CA ALA A 79 -10.20 -5.49 -15.03
C ALA A 79 -9.92 -4.27 -15.92
N GLU A 80 -10.15 -3.09 -15.36
CA GLU A 80 -9.91 -1.80 -15.98
C GLU A 80 -9.10 -0.90 -15.07
N ILE A 81 -8.16 -0.18 -15.64
CA ILE A 81 -7.32 0.82 -14.97
C ILE A 81 -7.89 2.19 -15.27
N HIS A 82 -8.30 2.92 -14.26
CA HIS A 82 -8.82 4.28 -14.36
C HIS A 82 -7.76 5.26 -13.89
N SER A 83 -7.30 6.13 -14.78
CA SER A 83 -6.33 7.18 -14.44
C SER A 83 -7.00 8.40 -13.85
N SER A 84 -6.24 9.23 -13.14
CA SER A 84 -6.71 10.51 -12.60
C SER A 84 -7.09 11.54 -13.68
N THR A 85 -6.77 11.27 -14.96
CA THR A 85 -7.17 12.11 -16.12
C THR A 85 -8.47 11.65 -16.75
N GLY A 86 -9.11 10.60 -16.22
CA GLY A 86 -10.33 10.00 -16.78
C GLY A 86 -10.09 8.99 -17.92
N ALA A 87 -8.83 8.71 -18.26
CA ALA A 87 -8.54 7.66 -19.24
C ALA A 87 -8.74 6.27 -18.61
N VAL A 88 -9.32 5.35 -19.38
CA VAL A 88 -9.57 3.96 -18.99
C VAL A 88 -8.75 3.04 -19.87
N PHE A 89 -8.00 2.13 -19.26
CA PHE A 89 -7.15 1.15 -19.94
C PHE A 89 -7.60 -0.26 -19.56
N PRO A 90 -8.03 -1.09 -20.51
CA PRO A 90 -8.29 -2.49 -20.26
C PRO A 90 -7.00 -3.22 -19.85
N VAL A 91 -7.11 -4.09 -18.85
CA VAL A 91 -6.01 -4.98 -18.47
C VAL A 91 -5.91 -6.12 -19.49
N LYS A 92 -4.75 -6.25 -20.11
CA LYS A 92 -4.43 -7.34 -21.04
C LYS A 92 -4.19 -8.66 -20.34
N GLY A 93 -3.55 -8.60 -19.16
CA GLY A 93 -3.23 -9.77 -18.37
C GLY A 93 -2.30 -9.45 -17.19
N VAL A 94 -1.90 -10.50 -16.51
CA VAL A 94 -1.03 -10.47 -15.34
C VAL A 94 0.34 -11.01 -15.72
N MET A 95 1.39 -10.22 -15.48
CA MET A 95 2.79 -10.55 -15.84
C MET A 95 3.55 -11.25 -14.72
N ALA A 96 3.17 -11.00 -13.48
CA ALA A 96 3.78 -11.62 -12.31
C ALA A 96 2.82 -11.57 -11.12
N VAL A 97 2.95 -12.57 -10.24
CA VAL A 97 2.19 -12.67 -8.99
C VAL A 97 3.13 -13.11 -7.88
N ASP A 98 3.07 -12.39 -6.75
CA ASP A 98 3.55 -12.87 -5.47
C ASP A 98 2.32 -13.20 -4.62
N ALA A 99 1.99 -14.46 -4.52
CA ALA A 99 0.79 -14.91 -3.82
C ALA A 99 0.90 -14.73 -2.30
N GLU A 100 2.09 -14.90 -1.73
CA GLU A 100 2.36 -14.72 -0.30
C GLU A 100 2.44 -13.23 0.05
N GLY A 101 3.15 -12.46 -0.75
CA GLY A 101 3.28 -11.01 -0.59
C GLY A 101 2.06 -10.23 -1.08
N ASP A 102 1.05 -10.90 -1.67
CA ASP A 102 -0.15 -10.23 -2.16
C ASP A 102 0.12 -9.13 -3.20
N ILE A 103 1.00 -9.40 -4.16
CA ILE A 103 1.35 -8.47 -5.22
C ILE A 103 0.98 -9.06 -6.57
N ALA A 104 0.48 -8.21 -7.47
CA ALA A 104 0.31 -8.53 -8.88
C ALA A 104 0.87 -7.40 -9.76
N VAL A 105 1.48 -7.77 -10.89
CA VAL A 105 1.91 -6.84 -11.94
C VAL A 105 1.01 -7.03 -13.16
N LEU A 106 0.28 -5.99 -13.50
CA LEU A 106 -0.65 -5.97 -14.62
C LEU A 106 -0.01 -5.37 -15.86
N LYS A 107 -0.48 -5.80 -17.03
CA LYS A 107 -0.13 -5.27 -18.36
C LYS A 107 -1.35 -4.62 -18.99
N ILE A 108 -1.17 -3.45 -19.60
CA ILE A 108 -2.14 -2.84 -20.52
C ILE A 108 -1.63 -2.93 -21.96
N ASP A 109 -2.53 -2.84 -22.95
CA ASP A 109 -2.17 -3.03 -24.36
C ASP A 109 -1.32 -1.91 -24.94
N SER A 110 -1.57 -0.69 -24.54
CA SER A 110 -0.86 0.48 -25.04
C SER A 110 -0.22 1.25 -23.90
N PRO A 111 1.01 1.77 -24.10
CA PRO A 111 1.61 2.65 -23.14
C PRO A 111 0.69 3.83 -22.84
N ALA A 112 0.49 4.12 -21.55
CA ALA A 112 -0.31 5.26 -21.12
C ALA A 112 0.47 6.56 -21.42
N PRO A 113 0.02 7.41 -22.35
CA PRO A 113 0.71 8.64 -22.67
C PRO A 113 0.69 9.59 -21.45
N PHE A 114 1.75 10.34 -21.28
CA PHE A 114 1.91 11.33 -20.20
C PHE A 114 1.99 10.77 -18.77
N ILE A 115 1.99 9.45 -18.57
CA ILE A 115 2.23 8.84 -17.27
C ILE A 115 3.75 8.83 -17.01
N ARG A 116 4.12 9.24 -15.81
CA ARG A 116 5.48 9.11 -15.30
C ARG A 116 5.52 7.97 -14.30
N PRO A 117 6.11 6.81 -14.65
CA PRO A 117 6.23 5.69 -13.74
C PRO A 117 6.90 6.08 -12.42
N LEU A 118 6.44 5.52 -11.31
CA LEU A 118 7.04 5.75 -10.02
C LEU A 118 8.28 4.88 -9.86
N PRO A 119 9.45 5.46 -9.51
CA PRO A 119 10.63 4.68 -9.22
C PRO A 119 10.43 3.89 -7.91
N LEU A 120 10.92 2.66 -7.87
CA LEU A 120 10.91 1.83 -6.67
C LEU A 120 12.15 2.15 -5.82
N ASP A 121 11.97 2.42 -4.54
CA ASP A 121 13.06 2.47 -3.59
C ASP A 121 13.52 1.04 -3.28
N LYS A 122 14.82 0.80 -3.29
CA LYS A 122 15.43 -0.50 -2.98
C LYS A 122 15.96 -0.56 -1.55
N THR A 123 15.89 0.55 -0.84
CA THR A 123 16.37 0.66 0.53
C THR A 123 15.21 0.47 1.52
N TRP A 124 15.53 -0.07 2.68
CA TRP A 124 14.55 -0.15 3.75
C TRP A 124 14.35 1.23 4.38
N PRO A 125 13.10 1.67 4.56
CA PRO A 125 12.83 2.92 5.24
C PRO A 125 13.19 2.83 6.72
N GLN A 126 13.48 3.99 7.31
CA GLN A 126 13.74 4.13 8.74
C GLN A 126 12.47 4.57 9.47
N GLU A 127 12.38 4.22 10.76
CA GLU A 127 11.33 4.74 11.63
C GLU A 127 11.43 6.28 11.70
N GLY A 128 10.29 6.95 11.53
CA GLY A 128 10.21 8.41 11.44
C GLY A 128 10.26 8.96 10.01
N ASP A 129 10.62 8.16 9.00
CA ASP A 129 10.59 8.62 7.61
C ASP A 129 9.17 9.03 7.21
N SER A 130 9.03 10.22 6.63
CA SER A 130 7.75 10.74 6.14
C SER A 130 7.30 9.96 4.90
N VAL A 131 6.01 9.59 4.88
CA VAL A 131 5.40 8.86 3.78
C VAL A 131 4.11 9.52 3.30
N VAL A 132 3.82 9.34 2.02
CA VAL A 132 2.59 9.75 1.36
C VAL A 132 1.96 8.54 0.69
N VAL A 133 0.65 8.37 0.88
CA VAL A 133 -0.15 7.34 0.21
C VAL A 133 -1.13 8.02 -0.73
N ILE A 134 -1.18 7.58 -1.97
CA ILE A 134 -2.15 8.07 -2.96
C ILE A 134 -2.98 6.89 -3.42
N GLY A 135 -4.27 6.96 -3.14
CA GLY A 135 -5.18 5.86 -3.42
C GLY A 135 -6.54 6.33 -3.91
N ASN A 136 -7.43 5.37 -3.94
CA ASN A 136 -8.81 5.56 -4.38
C ASN A 136 -9.82 5.08 -3.31
N PRO A 137 -9.70 5.59 -2.05
CA PRO A 137 -10.54 5.13 -0.97
C PRO A 137 -12.00 5.43 -1.25
N LEU A 138 -12.89 4.46 -1.02
CA LEU A 138 -14.35 4.62 -1.15
C LEU A 138 -14.82 5.20 -2.51
N GLY A 139 -14.01 5.09 -3.56
CA GLY A 139 -14.31 5.70 -4.85
C GLY A 139 -13.95 7.17 -4.98
N LEU A 140 -13.28 7.76 -3.99
CA LEU A 140 -12.74 9.11 -4.03
C LEU A 140 -11.37 9.09 -4.69
N GLU A 141 -11.36 9.22 -6.01
CA GLU A 141 -10.15 9.10 -6.82
C GLU A 141 -9.05 10.10 -6.45
N GLY A 142 -7.82 9.57 -6.31
CA GLY A 142 -6.64 10.37 -6.02
C GLY A 142 -6.65 11.02 -4.64
N SER A 143 -7.27 10.38 -3.65
CA SER A 143 -7.16 10.80 -2.25
C SER A 143 -5.73 10.65 -1.76
N VAL A 144 -5.26 11.63 -1.01
CA VAL A 144 -3.90 11.71 -0.48
C VAL A 144 -3.94 11.66 1.02
N THR A 145 -3.15 10.78 1.60
CA THR A 145 -2.90 10.75 3.04
C THR A 145 -1.39 10.77 3.29
N ASN A 146 -0.97 11.29 4.43
CA ASN A 146 0.43 11.32 4.84
C ASN A 146 0.60 10.83 6.28
N GLY A 147 1.81 10.40 6.58
CA GLY A 147 2.20 9.91 7.89
C GLY A 147 3.69 9.63 7.93
N ILE A 148 4.08 8.72 8.81
CA ILE A 148 5.45 8.27 8.95
C ILE A 148 5.54 6.74 8.94
N VAL A 149 6.70 6.22 8.67
CA VAL A 149 7.06 4.84 9.01
C VAL A 149 7.14 4.74 10.52
N SER A 150 6.28 3.94 11.13
CA SER A 150 6.26 3.76 12.60
C SER A 150 7.07 2.56 13.05
N ALA A 151 7.24 1.55 12.19
CA ALA A 151 8.10 0.40 12.44
C ALA A 151 8.34 -0.41 11.15
N VAL A 152 9.42 -1.18 11.13
CA VAL A 152 9.57 -2.32 10.24
C VAL A 152 9.41 -3.57 11.08
N ARG A 153 8.47 -4.44 10.74
CA ARG A 153 8.12 -5.63 11.52
C ARG A 153 8.33 -6.90 10.72
N ASP A 154 8.71 -7.96 11.40
CA ASP A 154 8.70 -9.30 10.85
C ASP A 154 7.44 -10.01 11.32
N ILE A 155 6.54 -10.30 10.39
CA ILE A 155 5.27 -10.98 10.67
C ILE A 155 5.38 -12.38 10.04
N PRO A 156 5.23 -13.48 10.82
CA PRO A 156 5.48 -14.84 10.35
C PRO A 156 4.82 -15.17 9.01
N THR A 157 3.60 -14.67 8.77
CA THR A 157 2.81 -14.94 7.55
C THR A 157 3.18 -14.07 6.36
N PHE A 158 3.67 -12.85 6.61
CA PHE A 158 3.93 -11.85 5.57
C PHE A 158 5.42 -11.57 5.35
N GLY A 159 6.29 -12.09 6.24
CA GLY A 159 7.68 -11.68 6.31
C GLY A 159 7.81 -10.22 6.78
N ARG A 160 8.84 -9.54 6.32
CA ARG A 160 9.06 -8.14 6.68
C ARG A 160 8.02 -7.24 6.03
N ILE A 161 7.40 -6.38 6.85
CA ILE A 161 6.34 -5.45 6.47
C ILE A 161 6.60 -4.08 7.09
N ILE A 162 6.18 -3.03 6.41
CA ILE A 162 6.34 -1.65 6.86
C ILE A 162 5.05 -1.21 7.55
N GLN A 163 5.14 -0.83 8.82
CA GLN A 163 4.04 -0.20 9.54
C GLN A 163 4.09 1.31 9.32
N ILE A 164 2.95 1.90 8.96
CA ILE A 164 2.82 3.33 8.69
C ILE A 164 1.66 3.94 9.49
N THR A 165 1.75 5.24 9.76
CA THR A 165 0.66 6.00 10.40
C THR A 165 -0.27 6.67 9.39
N ALA A 166 0.11 6.76 8.12
CA ALA A 166 -0.74 7.31 7.08
C ALA A 166 -2.07 6.55 7.00
N PRO A 167 -3.23 7.24 7.12
CA PRO A 167 -4.53 6.59 7.05
C PRO A 167 -4.75 5.87 5.73
N ILE A 168 -5.22 4.62 5.80
CA ILE A 168 -5.69 3.85 4.66
C ILE A 168 -7.10 3.31 4.96
N SER A 169 -7.86 3.00 3.94
CA SER A 169 -9.22 2.49 4.05
C SER A 169 -9.55 1.55 2.90
N SER A 170 -10.75 0.97 2.90
CA SER A 170 -11.25 0.13 1.79
C SER A 170 -11.07 0.86 0.45
N GLY A 171 -10.44 0.20 -0.53
CA GLY A 171 -10.07 0.77 -1.82
C GLY A 171 -8.65 1.39 -1.87
N SER A 172 -7.98 1.56 -0.72
CA SER A 172 -6.56 1.92 -0.69
C SER A 172 -5.62 0.75 -0.98
N SER A 173 -6.11 -0.49 -0.95
CA SER A 173 -5.31 -1.68 -1.30
C SER A 173 -4.69 -1.53 -2.68
N GLY A 174 -3.38 -1.72 -2.79
CA GLY A 174 -2.61 -1.51 -4.01
C GLY A 174 -2.05 -0.10 -4.20
N SER A 175 -2.39 0.85 -3.32
CA SER A 175 -1.85 2.22 -3.38
C SER A 175 -0.34 2.25 -3.17
N PRO A 176 0.39 3.10 -3.92
CA PRO A 176 1.79 3.35 -3.62
C PRO A 176 1.94 4.08 -2.28
N VAL A 177 2.86 3.60 -1.47
CA VAL A 177 3.41 4.33 -0.32
C VAL A 177 4.76 4.90 -0.75
N VAL A 178 4.87 6.22 -0.79
CA VAL A 178 6.06 6.89 -1.33
C VAL A 178 6.78 7.70 -0.26
N ASN A 179 8.10 7.80 -0.39
CA ASN A 179 8.94 8.70 0.40
C ASN A 179 8.85 10.15 -0.14
N MET A 180 9.48 11.10 0.56
CA MET A 180 9.47 12.51 0.14
C MET A 180 10.22 12.79 -1.17
N GLN A 181 11.01 11.85 -1.68
CA GLN A 181 11.66 11.90 -2.99
C GLN A 181 10.72 11.43 -4.12
N GLY A 182 9.57 10.83 -3.77
CA GLY A 182 8.59 10.29 -4.71
C GLY A 182 8.93 8.88 -5.20
N GLN A 183 9.74 8.16 -4.44
CA GLN A 183 10.06 6.76 -4.69
C GLN A 183 9.11 5.88 -3.88
N VAL A 184 8.64 4.80 -4.46
CA VAL A 184 7.77 3.84 -3.79
C VAL A 184 8.59 3.00 -2.82
N ILE A 185 8.27 3.09 -1.52
CA ILE A 185 8.85 2.24 -0.48
C ILE A 185 8.01 0.99 -0.22
N GLY A 186 6.74 1.01 -0.61
CA GLY A 186 5.84 -0.13 -0.43
C GLY A 186 4.46 0.05 -1.06
N ILE A 187 3.63 -0.97 -0.89
CA ILE A 187 2.25 -1.06 -1.38
C ILE A 187 1.33 -1.13 -0.17
N ALA A 188 0.39 -0.20 -0.04
CA ALA A 188 -0.63 -0.25 1.02
C ALA A 188 -1.50 -1.52 0.87
N THR A 189 -1.67 -2.29 1.93
CA THR A 189 -2.39 -3.57 1.85
C THR A 189 -3.36 -3.83 2.99
N LEU A 190 -2.96 -3.65 4.22
CA LEU A 190 -3.71 -4.06 5.40
C LEU A 190 -3.90 -2.88 6.35
N GLN A 191 -5.12 -2.75 6.85
CA GLN A 191 -5.46 -1.87 7.97
C GLN A 191 -5.87 -2.73 9.15
N ILE A 192 -5.23 -2.54 10.31
CA ILE A 192 -5.74 -3.05 11.58
C ILE A 192 -6.69 -2.01 12.17
N THR A 193 -8.00 -2.28 12.10
CA THR A 193 -9.03 -1.42 12.67
C THR A 193 -9.21 -1.76 14.14
N GLY A 194 -8.82 -0.88 15.03
CA GLY A 194 -8.84 -1.09 16.51
C GLY A 194 -7.64 -0.44 17.18
N GLY A 195 -6.53 -0.25 16.44
CA GLY A 195 -5.47 0.66 16.83
C GLY A 195 -5.56 1.94 16.00
N GLN A 196 -5.50 3.10 16.62
CA GLN A 196 -5.40 4.35 15.85
C GLN A 196 -4.11 4.33 15.01
N SER A 197 -4.24 4.51 13.69
CA SER A 197 -3.11 4.66 12.75
C SER A 197 -2.16 3.45 12.68
N VAL A 198 -2.69 2.21 12.77
CA VAL A 198 -1.90 1.00 12.54
C VAL A 198 -2.24 0.43 11.15
N ASN A 199 -1.45 0.83 10.17
CA ASN A 199 -1.60 0.45 8.78
C ASN A 199 -0.30 -0.18 8.29
N PHE A 200 -0.39 -1.03 7.27
CA PHE A 200 0.76 -1.76 6.76
C PHE A 200 0.95 -1.58 5.26
N ALA A 201 2.21 -1.62 4.85
CA ALA A 201 2.61 -1.66 3.47
C ALA A 201 3.57 -2.82 3.21
N ILE A 202 3.36 -3.52 2.11
CA ILE A 202 4.27 -4.53 1.58
C ILE A 202 5.48 -3.80 0.99
N PRO A 203 6.72 -4.17 1.34
CA PRO A 203 7.90 -3.44 0.87
C PRO A 203 8.09 -3.55 -0.65
N SER A 204 8.53 -2.45 -1.26
CA SER A 204 8.83 -2.35 -2.70
C SER A 204 9.91 -3.33 -3.18
N GLU A 205 10.79 -3.77 -2.28
CA GLU A 205 11.79 -4.80 -2.55
C GLU A 205 11.16 -6.06 -3.16
N ARG A 206 9.98 -6.49 -2.67
CA ARG A 206 9.27 -7.67 -3.22
C ARG A 206 8.86 -7.49 -4.68
N ILE A 207 8.53 -6.25 -5.10
CA ILE A 207 8.23 -5.97 -6.51
C ILE A 207 9.47 -6.19 -7.38
N THR A 208 10.64 -5.74 -6.90
CA THR A 208 11.89 -5.86 -7.65
C THR A 208 12.39 -7.30 -7.80
N GLN A 209 11.94 -8.20 -6.93
CA GLN A 209 12.27 -9.62 -6.96
C GLN A 209 11.36 -10.44 -7.90
N LEU A 210 10.24 -9.85 -8.36
CA LEU A 210 9.32 -10.54 -9.26
C LEU A 210 9.93 -10.79 -10.62
N GLN A 211 9.81 -12.02 -11.10
CA GLN A 211 10.16 -12.37 -12.47
C GLN A 211 8.95 -12.14 -13.38
N LEU A 212 9.09 -11.17 -14.27
CA LEU A 212 8.05 -10.85 -15.25
C LEU A 212 8.04 -11.91 -16.36
N ALA A 213 6.85 -12.44 -16.65
CA ALA A 213 6.61 -13.41 -17.69
C ALA A 213 5.69 -12.86 -18.79
N THR A 214 5.42 -13.67 -19.80
CA THR A 214 4.32 -13.41 -20.76
C THR A 214 3.01 -13.24 -19.99
N PRO A 215 2.22 -12.19 -20.28
CA PRO A 215 0.98 -11.96 -19.56
C PRO A 215 0.03 -13.16 -19.64
N MET A 216 -0.38 -13.69 -18.48
CA MET A 216 -1.48 -14.65 -18.37
C MET A 216 -2.82 -13.93 -18.30
N SER A 217 -3.90 -14.56 -18.72
CA SER A 217 -5.23 -13.98 -18.58
C SER A 217 -5.68 -13.94 -17.10
N LEU A 218 -6.63 -13.06 -16.78
CA LEU A 218 -7.25 -13.06 -15.44
C LEU A 218 -7.95 -14.40 -15.14
N LEU A 219 -8.51 -15.05 -16.18
CA LEU A 219 -9.12 -16.37 -16.05
C LEU A 219 -8.12 -17.45 -15.65
N ASP A 220 -6.94 -17.42 -16.25
CA ASP A 220 -5.88 -18.36 -15.88
C ASP A 220 -5.42 -18.13 -14.45
N LEU A 221 -5.31 -16.85 -14.01
CA LEU A 221 -5.01 -16.50 -12.64
C LEU A 221 -6.07 -17.05 -11.66
N VAL A 222 -7.35 -16.94 -11.98
CA VAL A 222 -8.45 -17.51 -11.17
C VAL A 222 -8.35 -19.04 -11.14
N ALA A 223 -8.08 -19.68 -12.28
CA ALA A 223 -7.92 -21.14 -12.36
C ALA A 223 -6.72 -21.64 -11.56
N GLU A 224 -5.59 -20.93 -11.59
CA GLU A 224 -4.43 -21.25 -10.79
C GLU A 224 -4.68 -21.06 -9.29
N SER A 225 -5.38 -20.00 -8.92
CA SER A 225 -5.79 -19.73 -7.53
C SER A 225 -6.70 -20.82 -6.97
N GLY A 226 -7.55 -21.40 -7.82
CA GLY A 226 -8.38 -22.55 -7.45
C GLY A 226 -7.59 -23.84 -7.18
N LYS A 227 -6.42 -24.00 -7.80
CA LYS A 227 -5.52 -25.15 -7.58
C LYS A 227 -4.61 -24.98 -6.36
N ASN A 228 -4.19 -23.74 -6.09
CA ASN A 228 -3.34 -23.41 -4.94
C ASN A 228 -4.21 -22.91 -3.79
N LYS A 229 -4.36 -23.70 -2.75
CA LYS A 229 -5.19 -23.38 -1.58
C LYS A 229 -4.60 -22.25 -0.72
N ARG A 230 -3.29 -22.08 -0.69
CA ARG A 230 -2.58 -21.13 0.18
C ARG A 230 -3.00 -19.66 -0.05
N PRO A 231 -3.09 -19.12 -1.28
CA PRO A 231 -3.52 -17.74 -1.49
C PRO A 231 -4.92 -17.44 -0.94
N LYS A 232 -5.83 -18.41 -1.06
CA LYS A 232 -7.19 -18.29 -0.52
C LYS A 232 -7.19 -18.33 1.01
N ALA A 233 -6.40 -19.20 1.59
CA ALA A 233 -6.20 -19.27 3.04
C ALA A 233 -5.62 -17.96 3.60
N VAL A 234 -4.61 -17.39 2.93
CA VAL A 234 -4.03 -16.09 3.29
C VAL A 234 -5.07 -14.97 3.22
N GLN A 235 -5.97 -14.97 2.23
CA GLN A 235 -7.04 -13.99 2.14
C GLN A 235 -8.00 -14.10 3.35
N TYR A 236 -8.50 -15.30 3.63
CA TYR A 236 -9.36 -15.52 4.79
C TYR A 236 -8.68 -15.15 6.12
N PHE A 237 -7.37 -15.42 6.24
CA PHE A 237 -6.60 -15.01 7.40
C PHE A 237 -6.55 -13.49 7.57
N ARG A 238 -6.37 -12.74 6.48
CA ARG A 238 -6.43 -11.26 6.47
C ARG A 238 -7.80 -10.74 6.89
N ASP A 239 -8.86 -11.34 6.34
CA ASP A 239 -10.23 -10.99 6.71
C ASP A 239 -10.45 -11.21 8.22
N GLY A 240 -9.95 -12.32 8.76
CA GLY A 240 -9.96 -12.63 10.18
C GLY A 240 -9.24 -11.57 11.01
N LEU A 241 -8.03 -11.18 10.62
CA LEU A 241 -7.29 -10.10 11.28
C LEU A 241 -8.04 -8.76 11.22
N SER A 242 -8.71 -8.47 10.10
CA SER A 242 -9.54 -7.26 9.96
C SER A 242 -10.75 -7.27 10.88
N PHE A 243 -11.39 -8.41 11.12
CA PHE A 243 -12.48 -8.53 12.11
C PHE A 243 -11.95 -8.48 13.54
N LEU A 244 -10.86 -9.19 13.82
CA LEU A 244 -10.24 -9.20 15.15
C LEU A 244 -9.83 -7.78 15.60
N SER A 245 -9.38 -6.96 14.69
CA SER A 245 -9.01 -5.57 14.95
C SER A 245 -10.19 -4.67 15.27
N LYS A 246 -11.43 -5.10 14.93
CA LYS A 246 -12.70 -4.47 15.35
C LYS A 246 -13.27 -5.07 16.62
N ASP A 247 -12.49 -5.90 17.31
CA ASP A 247 -12.92 -6.71 18.46
C ASP A 247 -14.09 -7.66 18.15
N ASP A 248 -14.33 -7.95 16.86
CA ASP A 248 -15.36 -8.87 16.39
C ASP A 248 -14.78 -10.29 16.28
N CYS A 249 -14.56 -10.91 17.45
CA CYS A 249 -14.00 -12.26 17.51
C CYS A 249 -14.91 -13.33 16.89
N GLU A 250 -16.21 -13.12 16.80
CA GLU A 250 -17.12 -14.08 16.17
C GLU A 250 -16.87 -14.17 14.66
N LYS A 251 -16.83 -13.02 13.95
CA LYS A 251 -16.52 -12.99 12.53
C LYS A 251 -15.05 -13.32 12.24
N ALA A 252 -14.15 -12.91 13.13
CA ALA A 252 -12.74 -13.26 13.02
C ALA A 252 -12.55 -14.78 13.06
N LEU A 253 -13.19 -15.47 13.99
CA LEU A 253 -13.14 -16.92 14.11
C LEU A 253 -13.61 -17.61 12.82
N VAL A 254 -14.77 -17.23 12.30
CA VAL A 254 -15.29 -17.79 11.04
C VAL A 254 -14.31 -17.61 9.88
N ALA A 255 -13.63 -16.47 9.82
CA ALA A 255 -12.65 -16.21 8.77
C ALA A 255 -11.36 -17.04 8.97
N PHE A 256 -10.86 -17.18 10.21
CA PHE A 256 -9.70 -18.03 10.49
C PHE A 256 -10.01 -19.51 10.26
N GLU A 257 -11.20 -20.00 10.62
CA GLU A 257 -11.63 -21.36 10.31
C GLU A 257 -11.66 -21.61 8.78
N LYS A 258 -12.18 -20.70 7.99
CA LYS A 258 -12.09 -20.79 6.52
C LYS A 258 -10.66 -20.79 6.00
N ALA A 259 -9.75 -20.08 6.65
CA ALA A 259 -8.34 -20.10 6.30
C ALA A 259 -7.76 -21.52 6.56
N VAL A 260 -8.06 -22.11 7.72
CA VAL A 260 -7.67 -23.47 8.09
C VAL A 260 -8.29 -24.51 7.15
N GLU A 261 -9.58 -24.39 6.83
CA GLU A 261 -10.24 -25.28 5.87
C GLU A 261 -9.59 -25.22 4.48
N SER A 262 -9.16 -24.02 4.08
CA SER A 262 -8.49 -23.82 2.78
C SER A 262 -7.05 -24.35 2.78
N ASP A 263 -6.34 -24.25 3.90
CA ASP A 263 -4.99 -24.76 4.10
C ASP A 263 -4.81 -25.19 5.56
N ASN A 264 -4.97 -26.48 5.82
CA ASN A 264 -4.88 -27.04 7.16
C ASN A 264 -3.46 -27.00 7.78
N ALA A 265 -2.45 -26.70 6.97
CA ALA A 265 -1.07 -26.48 7.44
C ALA A 265 -0.81 -25.02 7.84
N TYR A 266 -1.84 -24.14 7.79
CA TYR A 266 -1.70 -22.73 8.13
C TYR A 266 -1.69 -22.51 9.65
N ALA A 267 -0.52 -22.72 10.27
CA ALA A 267 -0.36 -22.68 11.73
C ALA A 267 -0.83 -21.37 12.38
N GLU A 268 -0.59 -20.22 11.73
CA GLU A 268 -1.01 -18.91 12.24
C GLU A 268 -2.53 -18.74 12.25
N ALA A 269 -3.23 -19.34 11.27
CA ALA A 269 -4.69 -19.32 11.25
C ALA A 269 -5.26 -20.18 12.39
N TRP A 270 -4.67 -21.34 12.67
CA TRP A 270 -5.01 -22.16 13.84
C TRP A 270 -4.81 -21.39 15.14
N ALA A 271 -3.66 -20.73 15.31
CA ALA A 271 -3.35 -19.95 16.52
C ALA A 271 -4.36 -18.81 16.76
N GLN A 272 -4.75 -18.10 15.69
CA GLN A 272 -5.72 -17.01 15.80
C GLN A 272 -7.16 -17.52 16.01
N ALA A 273 -7.52 -18.65 15.44
CA ALA A 273 -8.80 -19.30 15.72
C ALA A 273 -8.89 -19.74 17.19
N GLY A 274 -7.81 -20.36 17.71
CA GLY A 274 -7.70 -20.71 19.13
C GLY A 274 -7.83 -19.50 20.06
N PHE A 275 -7.16 -18.38 19.74
CA PHE A 275 -7.28 -17.12 20.47
C PHE A 275 -8.71 -16.58 20.48
N CYS A 276 -9.40 -16.60 19.33
CA CYS A 276 -10.81 -16.16 19.26
C CYS A 276 -11.73 -17.09 20.06
N ASN A 277 -11.52 -18.42 20.01
CA ASN A 277 -12.28 -19.38 20.80
C ASN A 277 -12.11 -19.14 22.30
N GLU A 278 -10.89 -18.87 22.75
CA GLU A 278 -10.62 -18.51 24.15
C GLU A 278 -11.38 -17.25 24.56
N LYS A 279 -11.28 -16.17 23.75
CA LYS A 279 -12.02 -14.92 24.00
C LYS A 279 -13.54 -15.10 24.02
N LEU A 280 -14.09 -16.00 23.23
CA LEU A 280 -15.52 -16.31 23.18
C LEU A 280 -15.97 -17.32 24.24
N GLY A 281 -15.06 -17.78 25.13
CA GLY A 281 -15.35 -18.76 26.17
C GLY A 281 -15.55 -20.20 25.67
N LYS A 282 -15.15 -20.49 24.43
CA LYS A 282 -15.22 -21.82 23.79
C LYS A 282 -13.94 -22.60 24.06
N HIS A 283 -13.60 -22.82 25.33
CA HIS A 283 -12.31 -23.38 25.73
C HIS A 283 -12.03 -24.78 25.21
N SER A 284 -13.07 -25.60 24.93
CA SER A 284 -12.92 -26.93 24.34
C SER A 284 -12.51 -26.91 22.86
N GLU A 285 -12.68 -25.79 22.17
CA GLU A 285 -12.38 -25.59 20.75
C GLU A 285 -11.10 -24.74 20.53
N ALA A 286 -10.52 -24.23 21.63
CA ALA A 286 -9.33 -23.41 21.61
C ALA A 286 -8.02 -24.22 21.60
N LEU A 287 -8.06 -25.53 21.83
CA LEU A 287 -6.96 -26.50 21.83
C LEU A 287 -6.81 -27.17 20.46
#